data_5144a41e78b9d65ba70d28d60af545ab
#
_entry.id   5144a41e78b9d65ba70d28d60af545ab
#
_cell.length_a   1.000
_cell.length_b   1.000
_cell.length_c   1.000
_cell.angle_alpha   90.00
_cell.angle_beta   90.00
_cell.angle_gamma   90.00
#
_symmetry.space_group_name_H-M   'P 1'
#
loop_
_entity.id
_entity.type
_entity.pdbx_description
1 polymer ?
#
loop_
_entity_poly.entity_id
_entity_poly.type
_entity_poly.pdbx_seq_one_letter_code
_entity_poly.pdbx_strand_id
1 'polypeptide(L)'
;KKNNLKEALKKLKFNKKTFDWVISKDVFEHIPQKDLKQILNQLNKLTKNLFVIVPLGDNSKYRIKQYHLDRTHVIIKNENWWSELFENNGFKVKKMLYKVDGIKDKWFKINKRGNGFFVLKSKIKK
;
A
#
# COMPACT_ATOMS: atom_id res chain seq x y z
N LYS A 1 1.12 17.15 -1.97
CA LYS A 1 -0.31 17.22 -1.72
C LYS A 1 -0.94 15.86 -1.88
N LYS A 2 -2.01 15.64 -1.12
CA LYS A 2 -2.63 14.33 -1.05
C LYS A 2 -3.12 13.78 -2.39
N ASN A 3 -3.61 14.67 -3.27
CA ASN A 3 -4.25 14.21 -4.50
C ASN A 3 -3.31 14.11 -5.69
N ASN A 4 -2.04 14.43 -5.51
CA ASN A 4 -1.13 14.50 -6.63
C ASN A 4 -0.91 13.15 -7.30
N LEU A 5 -0.84 12.07 -6.51
CA LEU A 5 -0.65 10.74 -7.09
C LEU A 5 -1.82 10.34 -7.97
N LYS A 6 -3.05 10.54 -7.48
CA LYS A 6 -4.25 10.19 -8.24
C LYS A 6 -4.33 10.98 -9.54
N GLU A 7 -4.09 12.29 -9.46
CA GLU A 7 -4.14 13.14 -10.63
C GLU A 7 -3.02 12.85 -11.62
N ALA A 8 -1.82 12.59 -11.10
CA ALA A 8 -0.70 12.23 -11.94
C ALA A 8 -0.98 10.95 -12.73
N LEU A 9 -1.56 9.94 -12.05
CA LEU A 9 -1.90 8.69 -12.71
C LEU A 9 -2.97 8.85 -13.78
N LYS A 10 -3.92 9.76 -13.57
CA LYS A 10 -4.95 10.05 -14.57
C LYS A 10 -4.37 10.64 -15.85
N LYS A 11 -3.30 11.41 -15.71
CA LYS A 11 -2.64 12.04 -16.86
C LYS A 11 -1.80 11.06 -17.66
N LEU A 12 -1.41 9.95 -17.05
CA LEU A 12 -0.62 8.93 -17.74
C LEU A 12 -1.55 8.05 -18.56
N LYS A 13 -1.27 7.97 -19.85
CA LYS A 13 -2.09 7.17 -20.77
C LYS A 13 -1.26 6.04 -21.33
N PHE A 14 -1.17 4.96 -20.57
CA PHE A 14 -0.45 3.78 -20.98
C PHE A 14 -1.42 2.69 -21.43
N ASN A 15 -1.15 2.10 -22.59
CA ASN A 15 -1.97 1.03 -23.13
C ASN A 15 -1.51 -0.34 -22.67
N LYS A 16 -0.35 -0.40 -22.05
CA LYS A 16 0.24 -1.64 -21.54
C LYS A 16 1.09 -1.32 -20.33
N LYS A 17 1.50 -2.36 -19.62
CA LYS A 17 2.31 -2.18 -18.44
C LYS A 17 3.68 -1.63 -18.80
N THR A 18 4.03 -0.54 -18.13
CA THR A 18 5.26 0.20 -18.38
C THR A 18 6.36 -0.21 -17.41
N PHE A 19 5.97 -0.58 -16.18
CA PHE A 19 6.93 -0.88 -15.12
C PHE A 19 6.85 -2.33 -14.70
N ASP A 20 7.99 -2.92 -14.34
CA ASP A 20 8.02 -4.24 -13.71
C ASP A 20 7.63 -4.14 -12.25
N TRP A 21 8.07 -3.09 -11.57
CA TRP A 21 7.80 -2.86 -10.15
C TRP A 21 7.47 -1.41 -9.87
N VAL A 22 6.51 -1.21 -8.97
CA VAL A 22 6.27 0.07 -8.32
C VAL A 22 6.35 -0.18 -6.82
N ILE A 23 6.97 0.75 -6.09
CA ILE A 23 7.12 0.66 -4.64
C ILE A 23 6.38 1.81 -4.00
N SER A 24 5.53 1.49 -3.02
CA SER A 24 4.80 2.48 -2.25
C SER A 24 5.12 2.27 -0.77
N LYS A 25 5.86 3.20 -0.18
CA LYS A 25 6.27 3.12 1.22
C LYS A 25 5.64 4.26 1.99
N ASP A 26 4.78 3.92 2.96
CA ASP A 26 4.15 4.90 3.86
C ASP A 26 3.35 5.97 3.10
N VAL A 27 2.63 5.56 2.05
CA VAL A 27 1.81 6.46 1.23
C VAL A 27 0.33 6.13 1.34
N PHE A 28 -0.03 4.87 1.18
CA PHE A 28 -1.43 4.46 1.02
C PHE A 28 -2.29 4.75 2.26
N GLU A 29 -1.70 4.74 3.45
CA GLU A 29 -2.46 5.03 4.67
C GLU A 29 -2.90 6.49 4.78
N HIS A 30 -2.34 7.36 3.93
CA HIS A 30 -2.71 8.78 3.87
C HIS A 30 -3.82 9.07 2.87
N ILE A 31 -4.25 8.07 2.12
CA ILE A 31 -5.18 8.25 1.00
C ILE A 31 -6.54 7.70 1.39
N PRO A 32 -7.63 8.48 1.24
CA PRO A 32 -8.98 7.96 1.51
C PRO A 32 -9.28 6.71 0.70
N GLN A 33 -10.02 5.78 1.29
CA GLN A 33 -10.26 4.48 0.69
C GLN A 33 -10.84 4.56 -0.73
N LYS A 34 -11.78 5.48 -0.96
CA LYS A 34 -12.39 5.60 -2.29
C LYS A 34 -11.38 6.01 -3.35
N ASP A 35 -10.44 6.89 -2.98
CA ASP A 35 -9.40 7.32 -3.90
C ASP A 35 -8.36 6.22 -4.10
N LEU A 36 -8.08 5.48 -3.05
CA LEU A 36 -7.11 4.39 -3.10
C LEU A 36 -7.55 3.29 -4.06
N LYS A 37 -8.86 3.00 -4.12
CA LYS A 37 -9.39 2.02 -5.08
C LYS A 37 -9.10 2.45 -6.51
N GLN A 38 -9.28 3.73 -6.81
CA GLN A 38 -9.00 4.25 -8.14
C GLN A 38 -7.51 4.19 -8.47
N ILE A 39 -6.67 4.52 -7.49
CA ILE A 39 -5.22 4.48 -7.67
C ILE A 39 -4.77 3.05 -7.93
N LEU A 40 -5.29 2.08 -7.17
CA LEU A 40 -4.92 0.68 -7.36
C LEU A 40 -5.33 0.19 -8.76
N ASN A 41 -6.52 0.58 -9.23
CA ASN A 41 -6.96 0.19 -10.55
C ASN A 41 -6.07 0.78 -11.65
N GLN A 42 -5.59 1.99 -11.46
CA GLN A 42 -4.67 2.62 -12.40
C GLN A 42 -3.28 1.98 -12.34
N LEU A 43 -2.79 1.71 -11.14
CA LEU A 43 -1.51 1.04 -10.97
C LEU A 43 -1.54 -0.36 -11.59
N ASN A 44 -2.68 -1.04 -11.50
CA ASN A 44 -2.83 -2.36 -12.09
C ASN A 44 -2.60 -2.36 -13.60
N LYS A 45 -2.94 -1.26 -14.27
CA LYS A 45 -2.71 -1.11 -15.72
C LYS A 45 -1.26 -0.72 -16.04
N LEU A 46 -0.56 -0.19 -15.06
CA LEU A 46 0.74 0.45 -15.26
C LEU A 46 1.92 -0.46 -14.90
N THR A 47 1.77 -1.33 -13.92
CA THR A 47 2.88 -2.14 -13.41
C THR A 47 2.51 -3.61 -13.30
N LYS A 48 3.52 -4.47 -13.44
CA LYS A 48 3.35 -5.90 -13.27
C LYS A 48 3.28 -6.29 -11.80
N ASN A 49 4.07 -5.62 -10.97
CA ASN A 49 4.18 -5.93 -9.54
C ASN A 49 4.14 -4.65 -8.72
N LEU A 50 3.64 -4.77 -7.49
CA LEU A 50 3.56 -3.64 -6.57
C LEU A 50 4.04 -4.10 -5.20
N PHE A 51 4.96 -3.33 -4.62
CA PHE A 51 5.45 -3.57 -3.27
C PHE A 51 4.95 -2.46 -2.37
N VAL A 52 4.11 -2.81 -1.39
CA VAL A 52 3.44 -1.83 -0.53
C VAL A 52 3.89 -2.01 0.91
N ILE A 53 4.22 -0.92 1.56
CA ILE A 53 4.57 -0.90 2.97
C ILE A 53 3.63 0.08 3.66
N VAL A 54 2.88 -0.43 4.64
CA VAL A 54 1.90 0.38 5.39
C VAL A 54 1.95 0.04 6.87
N PRO A 55 1.67 1.02 7.74
CA PRO A 55 1.50 0.72 9.17
C PRO A 55 0.21 -0.06 9.39
N LEU A 56 0.25 -1.00 10.33
CA LEU A 56 -0.90 -1.84 10.66
C LEU A 56 -1.54 -1.41 11.96
N GLY A 57 -2.84 -1.63 12.06
CA GLY A 57 -3.58 -1.30 13.26
C GLY A 57 -4.77 -2.21 13.48
N ASP A 58 -5.32 -2.16 14.69
CA ASP A 58 -6.48 -2.91 15.11
C ASP A 58 -7.39 -1.98 15.91
N ASN A 59 -8.71 -2.11 15.73
CA ASN A 59 -9.69 -1.33 16.49
C ASN A 59 -9.38 0.16 16.49
N SER A 60 -9.05 0.70 15.32
CA SER A 60 -8.75 2.12 15.10
C SER A 60 -7.50 2.62 15.82
N LYS A 61 -6.59 1.74 16.16
CA LYS A 61 -5.32 2.10 16.79
C LYS A 61 -4.17 1.42 16.07
N TYR A 62 -3.12 2.19 15.76
CA TYR A 62 -1.90 1.59 15.23
C TYR A 62 -1.23 0.74 16.29
N ARG A 63 -0.63 -0.35 15.86
CA ARG A 63 0.17 -1.22 16.74
C ARG A 63 1.40 -0.50 17.26
N ILE A 64 1.92 0.46 16.49
CA ILE A 64 3.02 1.33 16.90
C ILE A 64 2.41 2.68 17.27
N LYS A 65 2.42 3.02 18.57
CA LYS A 65 1.77 4.23 19.07
C LYS A 65 2.27 5.50 18.41
N GLN A 66 3.56 5.54 18.10
CA GLN A 66 4.20 6.73 17.52
C GLN A 66 3.57 7.13 16.19
N TYR A 67 2.95 6.18 15.48
CA TYR A 67 2.28 6.49 14.22
C TYR A 67 1.07 7.41 14.40
N HIS A 68 0.50 7.49 15.60
CA HIS A 68 -0.61 8.40 15.86
C HIS A 68 -0.17 9.87 15.93
N LEU A 69 1.12 10.14 16.01
CA LEU A 69 1.63 11.49 16.00
C LEU A 69 1.44 12.15 14.64
N ASP A 70 1.38 11.36 13.59
CA ASP A 70 1.10 11.87 12.24
C ASP A 70 -0.41 11.87 12.02
N ARG A 71 -1.00 13.06 12.07
CA ARG A 71 -2.45 13.22 11.96
C ARG A 71 -2.97 13.14 10.52
N THR A 72 -2.08 12.97 9.55
CA THR A 72 -2.50 12.82 8.16
C THR A 72 -2.86 11.38 7.79
N HIS A 73 -2.65 10.45 8.70
CA HIS A 73 -3.07 9.06 8.48
C HIS A 73 -4.59 8.96 8.51
N VAL A 74 -5.18 8.33 7.49
CA VAL A 74 -6.64 8.15 7.39
C VAL A 74 -7.07 6.69 7.41
N ILE A 75 -6.14 5.75 7.25
CA ILE A 75 -6.46 4.32 7.28
C ILE A 75 -5.68 3.66 8.41
N ILE A 76 -6.43 3.04 9.36
CA ILE A 76 -5.86 2.31 10.48
C ILE A 76 -6.52 0.93 10.45
N LYS A 77 -5.90 -0.01 9.74
CA LYS A 77 -6.47 -1.33 9.50
C LYS A 77 -5.41 -2.41 9.62
N ASN A 78 -5.86 -3.66 9.77
CA ASN A 78 -4.96 -4.79 9.89
C ASN A 78 -4.58 -5.38 8.54
N GLU A 79 -3.73 -6.40 8.57
CA GLU A 79 -3.20 -7.02 7.36
C GLU A 79 -4.29 -7.68 6.52
N ASN A 80 -5.33 -8.21 7.14
CA ASN A 80 -6.41 -8.85 6.39
C ASN A 80 -7.21 -7.82 5.61
N TRP A 81 -7.47 -6.66 6.21
CA TRP A 81 -8.19 -5.59 5.53
C TRP A 81 -7.42 -5.10 4.30
N TRP A 82 -6.11 -4.89 4.47
CA TRP A 82 -5.26 -4.45 3.35
C TRP A 82 -5.21 -5.51 2.25
N SER A 83 -5.08 -6.79 2.64
CA SER A 83 -5.05 -7.88 1.66
C SER A 83 -6.33 -7.94 0.85
N GLU A 84 -7.49 -7.80 1.51
CA GLU A 84 -8.78 -7.79 0.81
C GLU A 84 -8.90 -6.59 -0.13
N LEU A 85 -8.42 -5.43 0.30
CA LEU A 85 -8.44 -4.24 -0.55
C LEU A 85 -7.64 -4.49 -1.83
N PHE A 86 -6.46 -5.04 -1.71
CA PHE A 86 -5.62 -5.32 -2.88
C PHE A 86 -6.26 -6.37 -3.78
N GLU A 87 -6.76 -7.47 -3.20
CA GLU A 87 -7.38 -8.54 -3.98
C GLU A 87 -8.63 -8.05 -4.72
N ASN A 88 -9.40 -7.16 -4.11
CA ASN A 88 -10.61 -6.63 -4.71
C ASN A 88 -10.33 -5.55 -5.76
N ASN A 89 -9.10 -5.09 -5.87
CA ASN A 89 -8.76 -3.99 -6.77
C ASN A 89 -7.63 -4.35 -7.73
N GLY A 90 -7.59 -5.60 -8.17
CA GLY A 90 -6.79 -6.01 -9.31
C GLY A 90 -5.42 -6.57 -8.99
N PHE A 91 -5.08 -6.78 -7.73
CA PHE A 91 -3.78 -7.33 -7.35
C PHE A 91 -3.93 -8.60 -6.54
N LYS A 92 -3.08 -9.57 -6.84
CA LYS A 92 -2.98 -10.78 -6.03
C LYS A 92 -1.87 -10.59 -4.99
N VAL A 93 -2.18 -10.90 -3.73
CA VAL A 93 -1.18 -10.84 -2.66
C VAL A 93 -0.32 -12.10 -2.75
N LYS A 94 0.92 -11.94 -3.17
CA LYS A 94 1.86 -13.06 -3.29
C LYS A 94 2.51 -13.38 -1.97
N LYS A 95 2.85 -12.35 -1.20
CA LYS A 95 3.45 -12.48 0.13
C LYS A 95 3.04 -11.31 1.00
N MET A 96 2.88 -11.58 2.29
CA MET A 96 2.75 -10.54 3.30
C MET A 96 3.77 -10.83 4.38
N LEU A 97 4.62 -9.85 4.66
CA LEU A 97 5.72 -9.98 5.60
C LEU A 97 5.63 -8.89 6.65
N TYR A 98 6.22 -9.14 7.82
CA TYR A 98 6.30 -8.13 8.88
C TYR A 98 7.66 -7.47 8.92
N LYS A 99 8.64 -8.00 8.19
CA LYS A 99 10.00 -7.49 8.20
C LYS A 99 10.64 -7.69 6.83
N VAL A 100 11.33 -6.65 6.37
CA VAL A 100 12.25 -6.72 5.25
C VAL A 100 13.51 -6.00 5.72
N ASP A 101 14.62 -6.70 5.77
CA ASP A 101 15.86 -6.16 6.31
C ASP A 101 16.25 -4.87 5.61
N GLY A 102 16.60 -3.87 6.40
CA GLY A 102 16.99 -2.57 5.89
C GLY A 102 15.85 -1.59 5.71
N ILE A 103 14.59 -2.02 5.84
CA ILE A 103 13.44 -1.16 5.70
C ILE A 103 12.66 -1.14 7.01
N LYS A 104 12.61 0.03 7.66
CA LYS A 104 11.85 0.24 8.90
C LYS A 104 12.32 -0.67 10.04
N ASP A 105 13.60 -0.98 10.09
CA ASP A 105 14.17 -1.86 11.13
C ASP A 105 13.93 -1.30 12.54
N LYS A 106 14.05 0.00 12.70
CA LYS A 106 13.81 0.68 13.97
C LYS A 106 12.39 0.40 14.48
N TRP A 107 11.41 0.45 13.58
CA TRP A 107 10.01 0.25 13.95
C TRP A 107 9.71 -1.20 14.25
N PHE A 108 10.38 -2.12 13.58
CA PHE A 108 10.27 -3.56 13.86
C PHE A 108 10.69 -3.87 15.30
N LYS A 109 11.71 -3.18 15.79
CA LYS A 109 12.15 -3.36 17.18
C LYS A 109 11.11 -2.89 18.19
N ILE A 110 10.31 -1.88 17.83
CA ILE A 110 9.25 -1.38 18.70
C ILE A 110 8.07 -2.35 18.72
N ASN A 111 7.67 -2.84 17.54
CA ASN A 111 6.60 -3.83 17.43
C ASN A 111 6.84 -4.67 16.18
N LYS A 112 7.01 -5.96 16.37
CA LYS A 112 7.34 -6.88 15.28
C LYS A 112 6.22 -7.01 14.25
N ARG A 113 4.99 -6.64 14.58
CA ARG A 113 3.84 -6.72 13.68
C ARG A 113 3.24 -5.34 13.40
N GLY A 114 4.04 -4.29 13.58
CA GLY A 114 3.56 -2.92 13.42
C GLY A 114 3.42 -2.45 12.00
N ASN A 115 4.09 -3.08 11.06
CA ASN A 115 4.04 -2.75 9.64
C ASN A 115 3.79 -3.98 8.80
N GLY A 116 3.11 -3.78 7.67
CA GLY A 116 2.89 -4.82 6.69
C GLY A 116 3.66 -4.53 5.42
N PHE A 117 4.36 -5.53 4.91
CA PHE A 117 5.08 -5.49 3.65
C PHE A 117 4.37 -6.44 2.70
N PHE A 118 3.71 -5.90 1.69
CA PHE A 118 2.89 -6.68 0.77
C PHE A 118 3.55 -6.75 -0.59
N VAL A 119 3.79 -7.97 -1.05
CA VAL A 119 4.30 -8.22 -2.40
C VAL A 119 3.11 -8.62 -3.25
N LEU A 120 2.78 -7.78 -4.21
CA LEU A 120 1.56 -7.93 -5.00
C LEU A 120 1.90 -8.13 -6.46
N LYS A 121 1.04 -8.87 -7.14
CA LYS A 121 1.16 -9.08 -8.58
C LYS A 121 -0.15 -8.67 -9.24
N SER A 122 -0.05 -7.94 -10.36
CA SER A 122 -1.23 -7.55 -11.12
C SER A 122 -1.96 -8.78 -11.65
N LYS A 123 -3.28 -8.78 -11.55
CA LYS A 123 -4.12 -9.83 -12.12
C LYS A 123 -4.36 -9.64 -13.61
N ILE A 124 -4.11 -8.44 -14.13
CA ILE A 124 -4.26 -8.16 -15.56
C ILE A 124 -3.01 -8.64 -16.29
N LYS A 125 -3.20 -9.55 -17.22
CA LYS A 125 -2.11 -10.04 -18.07
C LYS A 125 -2.00 -9.17 -19.32
N LYS A 126 -0.78 -8.86 -19.71
CA LYS A 126 -0.50 -8.10 -20.93
C LYS A 126 0.56 -8.78 -21.77
#